data_0f98ef9d116ba2b6ec643c2a7c724859
#
_entry.id   0f98ef9d116ba2b6ec643c2a7c724859
#
_cell.length_a   1.000
_cell.length_b   1.000
_cell.length_c   1.000
_cell.angle_alpha   90.00
_cell.angle_beta   90.00
_cell.angle_gamma   90.00
#
_symmetry.space_group_name_H-M   'P 1'
#
loop_
_entity.id
_entity.type
_entity.pdbx_description
1 polymer ?
#
loop_
_entity_poly.entity_id
_entity_poly.type
_entity_poly.pdbx_seq_one_letter_code
_entity_poly.pdbx_strand_id
1 'polypeptide(L)'
;MKIKNMYDPEILKIWRNPKNFGELKNPTHEHSEPNTVCGDNMWVHIRVEGDVVQDARFFGTGCLVCIVFASKLTEKIKGMKVRDVLKLKEKDFLKLFKIEVSPLKMRCACLSLNAVQNCLKKGKIDKK
;
A
#
# COMPACT_ATOMS: atom_id res chain seq x y z
N MET A 1 -11.05 0.04 22.03
CA MET A 1 -11.12 -0.16 20.59
C MET A 1 -10.57 -1.52 20.21
N LYS A 2 -11.35 -2.26 19.49
CA LYS A 2 -11.04 -3.66 19.21
C LYS A 2 -10.01 -3.80 18.10
N ILE A 3 -8.91 -4.52 18.38
CA ILE A 3 -7.94 -4.90 17.36
C ILE A 3 -8.52 -6.10 16.60
N LYS A 4 -8.55 -6.02 15.27
CA LYS A 4 -9.07 -7.08 14.42
C LYS A 4 -7.95 -8.05 14.04
N ASN A 5 -8.25 -9.36 14.03
CA ASN A 5 -7.31 -10.32 13.49
C ASN A 5 -7.52 -10.47 11.98
N MET A 6 -6.58 -11.13 11.30
CA MET A 6 -6.60 -11.26 9.85
C MET A 6 -7.75 -12.12 9.31
N TYR A 7 -8.44 -12.85 10.18
CA TYR A 7 -9.57 -13.69 9.78
C TYR A 7 -10.92 -13.06 10.10
N ASP A 8 -10.92 -11.82 10.60
CA ASP A 8 -12.14 -11.07 10.83
C ASP A 8 -12.94 -10.94 9.52
N PRO A 9 -14.28 -11.10 9.54
CA PRO A 9 -15.08 -11.02 8.32
C PRO A 9 -14.89 -9.73 7.53
N GLU A 10 -14.68 -8.59 8.19
CA GLU A 10 -14.43 -7.33 7.50
C GLU A 10 -13.11 -7.34 6.75
N ILE A 11 -12.09 -7.97 7.35
CA ILE A 11 -10.78 -8.09 6.72
C ILE A 11 -10.85 -9.02 5.51
N LEU A 12 -11.55 -10.15 5.65
CA LEU A 12 -11.72 -11.09 4.53
C LEU A 12 -12.50 -10.46 3.39
N LYS A 13 -13.45 -9.58 3.70
CA LYS A 13 -14.20 -8.85 2.69
C LYS A 13 -13.29 -7.92 1.88
N ILE A 14 -12.37 -7.25 2.57
CA ILE A 14 -11.39 -6.39 1.89
C ILE A 14 -10.51 -7.24 0.96
N TRP A 15 -10.07 -8.39 1.42
CA TRP A 15 -9.24 -9.28 0.61
C TRP A 15 -9.95 -9.76 -0.65
N ARG A 16 -11.24 -10.09 -0.54
CA ARG A 16 -12.04 -10.58 -1.67
C ARG A 16 -12.33 -9.49 -2.70
N ASN A 17 -12.44 -8.25 -2.25
CA ASN A 17 -12.78 -7.13 -3.11
C ASN A 17 -11.97 -5.89 -2.68
N PRO A 18 -10.66 -5.91 -2.89
CA PRO A 18 -9.81 -4.81 -2.44
C PRO A 18 -10.08 -3.53 -3.22
N LYS A 19 -10.12 -2.41 -2.51
CA LYS A 19 -10.22 -1.10 -3.12
C LYS A 19 -8.89 -0.73 -3.76
N ASN A 20 -8.98 -0.03 -4.90
CA ASN A 20 -7.81 0.49 -5.61
C ASN A 20 -6.91 -0.61 -6.19
N PHE A 21 -7.47 -1.79 -6.42
CA PHE A 21 -6.75 -2.87 -7.09
C PHE A 21 -6.84 -2.68 -8.60
N GLY A 22 -5.69 -2.70 -9.26
CA GLY A 22 -5.61 -2.56 -10.70
C GLY A 22 -4.64 -1.47 -11.12
N GLU A 23 -4.59 -1.22 -12.41
CA GLU A 23 -3.72 -0.20 -12.97
C GLU A 23 -4.40 1.17 -12.98
N LEU A 24 -3.59 2.21 -12.87
CA LEU A 24 -4.06 3.58 -12.95
C LEU A 24 -3.72 4.12 -14.34
N LYS A 25 -4.68 4.82 -14.95
CA LYS A 25 -4.41 5.55 -16.20
C LYS A 25 -3.58 6.80 -15.87
N ASN A 26 -2.53 7.02 -16.64
CA ASN A 26 -1.68 8.20 -16.53
C ASN A 26 -1.10 8.39 -15.12
N PRO A 27 -0.43 7.38 -14.56
CA PRO A 27 0.26 7.58 -13.30
C PRO A 27 1.44 8.52 -13.50
N THR A 28 1.77 9.31 -12.47
CA THR A 28 2.99 10.11 -12.48
C THR A 28 4.17 9.34 -11.88
N HIS A 29 3.86 8.31 -11.08
CA HIS A 29 4.86 7.47 -10.43
C HIS A 29 4.44 6.01 -10.54
N GLU A 30 5.42 5.13 -10.78
CA GLU A 30 5.18 3.69 -10.76
C GLU A 30 6.40 2.98 -10.18
N HIS A 31 6.16 1.84 -9.54
CA HIS A 31 7.21 1.08 -8.90
C HIS A 31 6.73 -0.34 -8.63
N SER A 32 7.65 -1.29 -8.67
CA SER A 32 7.36 -2.64 -8.19
C SER A 32 8.29 -2.97 -7.03
N GLU A 33 7.71 -3.54 -5.99
CA GLU A 33 8.44 -3.89 -4.78
C GLU A 33 8.35 -5.39 -4.55
N PRO A 34 9.46 -6.13 -4.59
CA PRO A 34 9.44 -7.56 -4.29
C PRO A 34 9.39 -7.82 -2.80
N ASN A 35 8.66 -8.86 -2.40
CA ASN A 35 8.71 -9.37 -1.05
C ASN A 35 9.50 -10.68 -1.09
N THR A 36 10.75 -10.61 -0.72
CA THR A 36 11.67 -11.75 -0.79
C THR A 36 11.31 -12.88 0.17
N VAL A 37 10.56 -12.56 1.23
CA VAL A 37 10.11 -13.57 2.20
C VAL A 37 9.06 -14.48 1.61
N CYS A 38 8.08 -13.90 0.89
CA CYS A 38 6.95 -14.65 0.34
C CYS A 38 7.05 -14.90 -1.16
N GLY A 39 8.04 -14.31 -1.83
CA GLY A 39 8.18 -14.42 -3.27
C GLY A 39 7.14 -13.62 -4.05
N ASP A 40 6.44 -12.73 -3.39
CA ASP A 40 5.42 -11.88 -4.00
C ASP A 40 6.02 -10.62 -4.58
N ASN A 41 5.25 -9.97 -5.46
CA ASN A 41 5.68 -8.72 -6.07
C ASN A 41 4.49 -7.77 -6.13
N MET A 42 4.66 -6.57 -5.59
CA MET A 42 3.59 -5.57 -5.57
C MET A 42 3.94 -4.40 -6.46
N TRP A 43 3.04 -4.10 -7.38
CA TRP A 43 3.13 -2.93 -8.24
C TRP A 43 2.29 -1.81 -7.68
N VAL A 44 2.80 -0.59 -7.76
CA VAL A 44 2.10 0.60 -7.29
C VAL A 44 2.10 1.64 -8.37
N HIS A 45 0.93 2.22 -8.65
CA HIS A 45 0.75 3.36 -9.54
C HIS A 45 0.20 4.52 -8.71
N ILE A 46 0.84 5.67 -8.77
CA ILE A 46 0.42 6.86 -8.02
C ILE A 46 0.37 8.04 -8.97
N ARG A 47 -0.69 8.84 -8.85
CA ARG A 47 -0.78 10.12 -9.55
C ARG A 47 -0.66 11.23 -8.52
N VAL A 48 0.32 12.10 -8.74
CA VAL A 48 0.59 13.24 -7.86
C VAL A 48 0.36 14.52 -8.65
N GLU A 49 -0.40 15.45 -8.07
CA GLU A 49 -0.54 16.80 -8.63
C GLU A 49 -0.11 17.79 -7.57
N GLY A 50 0.85 18.66 -7.92
CA GLY A 50 1.50 19.49 -6.94
C GLY A 50 2.22 18.60 -5.92
N ASP A 51 1.89 18.77 -4.66
CA ASP A 51 2.46 17.96 -3.57
C ASP A 51 1.49 16.91 -3.05
N VAL A 52 0.35 16.72 -3.72
CA VAL A 52 -0.76 15.93 -3.17
C VAL A 52 -0.97 14.68 -4.01
N VAL A 53 -1.19 13.55 -3.32
CA VAL A 53 -1.56 12.30 -3.97
C VAL A 53 -3.01 12.40 -4.43
N GLN A 54 -3.22 12.36 -5.74
CA GLN A 54 -4.56 12.44 -6.32
C GLN A 54 -5.22 11.08 -6.40
N ASP A 55 -4.45 10.05 -6.73
CA ASP A 55 -4.96 8.70 -6.82
C ASP A 55 -3.81 7.72 -6.63
N ALA A 56 -4.15 6.52 -6.18
CA ALA A 56 -3.18 5.47 -5.95
C ALA A 56 -3.83 4.12 -6.18
N ARG A 57 -3.12 3.23 -6.87
CA ARG A 57 -3.57 1.88 -7.12
C ARG A 57 -2.43 0.90 -6.95
N PHE A 58 -2.78 -0.34 -6.71
CA PHE A 58 -1.80 -1.42 -6.58
C PHE A 58 -2.30 -2.67 -7.30
N PHE A 59 -1.38 -3.53 -7.69
CA PHE A 59 -1.70 -4.82 -8.30
C PHE A 59 -0.48 -5.73 -8.18
N GLY A 60 -0.65 -6.96 -8.62
CA GLY A 60 0.41 -7.97 -8.56
C GLY A 60 0.01 -9.15 -7.70
N THR A 61 1.01 -9.92 -7.27
CA THR A 61 0.79 -11.09 -6.42
C THR A 61 1.07 -10.72 -4.97
N GLY A 62 0.25 -11.25 -4.06
CA GLY A 62 0.45 -11.01 -2.65
C GLY A 62 -0.46 -11.87 -1.81
N CYS A 63 -0.03 -12.12 -0.58
CA CYS A 63 -0.86 -12.85 0.38
C CYS A 63 -1.97 -11.94 0.90
N LEU A 64 -2.88 -12.54 1.68
CA LEU A 64 -4.00 -11.81 2.29
C LEU A 64 -3.52 -10.55 3.02
N VAL A 65 -2.43 -10.66 3.79
CA VAL A 65 -1.90 -9.53 4.56
C VAL A 65 -1.44 -8.41 3.62
N CYS A 66 -0.69 -8.76 2.56
CA CYS A 66 -0.21 -7.76 1.59
C CYS A 66 -1.36 -7.01 0.94
N ILE A 67 -2.37 -7.73 0.49
CA ILE A 67 -3.50 -7.15 -0.24
C ILE A 67 -4.34 -6.25 0.66
N VAL A 68 -4.64 -6.71 1.88
CA VAL A 68 -5.47 -5.94 2.81
C VAL A 68 -4.79 -4.63 3.21
N PHE A 69 -3.51 -4.70 3.57
CA PHE A 69 -2.78 -3.49 3.95
C PHE A 69 -2.59 -2.54 2.78
N ALA A 70 -2.35 -3.07 1.57
CA ALA A 70 -2.25 -2.24 0.37
C ALA A 70 -3.56 -1.52 0.05
N SER A 71 -4.68 -2.23 0.19
CA SER A 71 -6.00 -1.64 -0.02
C SER A 71 -6.25 -0.48 0.95
N LYS A 72 -5.97 -0.71 2.22
CA LYS A 72 -6.16 0.33 3.25
C LYS A 72 -5.21 1.50 3.06
N LEU A 73 -3.95 1.23 2.75
CA LEU A 73 -2.96 2.29 2.58
C LEU A 73 -3.27 3.16 1.36
N THR A 74 -3.58 2.55 0.21
CA THR A 74 -3.89 3.32 -0.99
C THR A 74 -5.11 4.22 -0.77
N GLU A 75 -6.08 3.75 0.00
CA GLU A 75 -7.24 4.57 0.36
C GLU A 75 -6.84 5.72 1.28
N LYS A 76 -5.95 5.45 2.23
CA LYS A 76 -5.51 6.43 3.22
C LYS A 76 -4.69 7.57 2.61
N ILE A 77 -3.80 7.26 1.67
CA ILE A 77 -2.88 8.27 1.14
C ILE A 77 -3.51 9.23 0.14
N LYS A 78 -4.68 8.92 -0.39
CA LYS A 78 -5.38 9.85 -1.29
C LYS A 78 -5.68 11.15 -0.56
N GLY A 79 -5.27 12.26 -1.13
CA GLY A 79 -5.43 13.58 -0.53
C GLY A 79 -4.32 13.99 0.43
N MET A 80 -3.39 13.08 0.73
CA MET A 80 -2.24 13.42 1.57
C MET A 80 -1.14 14.06 0.76
N LYS A 81 -0.34 14.88 1.42
CA LYS A 81 0.87 15.44 0.79
C LYS A 81 1.94 14.36 0.70
N VAL A 82 2.70 14.39 -0.38
CA VAL A 82 3.79 13.43 -0.60
C VAL A 82 4.73 13.38 0.60
N ARG A 83 5.12 14.55 1.13
CA ARG A 83 6.02 14.61 2.28
C ARG A 83 5.45 13.89 3.52
N ASP A 84 4.14 13.94 3.70
CA ASP A 84 3.49 13.29 4.84
C ASP A 84 3.43 11.78 4.64
N VAL A 85 3.22 11.33 3.42
CA VAL A 85 3.29 9.89 3.09
C VAL A 85 4.69 9.35 3.36
N LEU A 86 5.73 10.10 2.97
CA LEU A 86 7.11 9.70 3.17
C LEU A 86 7.53 9.68 4.64
N LYS A 87 6.81 10.37 5.50
CA LYS A 87 7.08 10.39 6.95
C LYS A 87 6.41 9.25 7.70
N LEU A 88 5.49 8.51 7.07
CA LEU A 88 4.83 7.39 7.73
C LEU A 88 5.85 6.33 8.10
N LYS A 89 5.80 5.89 9.35
CA LYS A 89 6.67 4.83 9.86
C LYS A 89 5.89 3.53 9.93
N GLU A 90 6.59 2.40 9.82
CA GLU A 90 5.96 1.09 9.89
C GLU A 90 5.15 0.91 11.18
N LYS A 91 5.70 1.37 12.29
CA LYS A 91 5.05 1.33 13.59
C LYS A 91 3.69 2.03 13.57
N ASP A 92 3.67 3.24 13.03
CA ASP A 92 2.46 4.06 12.98
C ASP A 92 1.46 3.48 12.00
N PHE A 93 1.95 2.97 10.88
CA PHE A 93 1.12 2.33 9.87
C PHE A 93 0.35 1.13 10.45
N LEU A 94 1.04 0.26 11.18
CA LEU A 94 0.42 -0.91 11.79
C LEU A 94 -0.62 -0.52 12.84
N LYS A 95 -0.33 0.49 13.64
CA LYS A 95 -1.27 0.99 14.66
C LYS A 95 -2.49 1.65 14.04
N LEU A 96 -2.29 2.32 12.91
CA LEU A 96 -3.34 3.09 12.27
C LEU A 96 -4.54 2.24 11.87
N PHE A 97 -4.29 1.04 11.38
CA PHE A 97 -5.34 0.17 10.88
C PHE A 97 -5.89 -0.82 11.92
N LYS A 98 -5.25 -0.90 13.09
CA LYS A 98 -5.71 -1.73 14.21
C LYS A 98 -5.97 -3.18 13.82
N ILE A 99 -5.06 -3.72 13.02
CA ILE A 99 -5.11 -5.12 12.60
C ILE A 99 -3.93 -5.82 13.25
N GLU A 100 -4.21 -6.94 13.91
CA GLU A 100 -3.17 -7.75 14.52
C GLU A 100 -2.48 -8.60 13.46
N VAL A 101 -1.15 -8.51 13.41
CA VAL A 101 -0.34 -9.23 12.44
C VAL A 101 0.73 -10.02 13.18
N SER A 102 0.89 -11.30 12.84
CA SER A 102 1.93 -12.13 13.43
C SER A 102 3.33 -11.63 13.03
N PRO A 103 4.35 -11.86 13.86
CA PRO A 103 5.71 -11.43 13.51
C PRO A 103 6.20 -11.94 12.15
N LEU A 104 5.80 -13.15 11.77
CA LEU A 104 6.18 -13.73 10.47
C LEU A 104 5.62 -12.96 9.29
N LYS A 105 4.50 -12.26 9.49
CA LYS A 105 3.80 -11.53 8.43
C LYS A 105 4.03 -10.03 8.48
N MET A 106 4.87 -9.54 9.38
CA MET A 106 5.12 -8.10 9.51
C MET A 106 5.68 -7.50 8.22
N ARG A 107 6.59 -8.20 7.54
CA ARG A 107 7.12 -7.72 6.27
C ARG A 107 6.04 -7.64 5.20
N CYS A 108 5.12 -8.60 5.20
CA CYS A 108 3.99 -8.58 4.26
C CYS A 108 3.09 -7.38 4.53
N ALA A 109 2.82 -7.09 5.80
CA ALA A 109 2.01 -5.94 6.19
C ALA A 109 2.66 -4.62 5.76
N CYS A 110 3.97 -4.52 5.87
CA CYS A 110 4.70 -3.29 5.55
C CYS A 110 5.11 -3.17 4.09
N LEU A 111 4.90 -4.21 3.28
CA LEU A 111 5.29 -4.21 1.87
C LEU A 111 4.66 -3.04 1.10
N SER A 112 3.37 -2.80 1.30
CA SER A 112 2.67 -1.72 0.61
C SER A 112 3.23 -0.34 0.99
N LEU A 113 3.56 -0.14 2.26
CA LEU A 113 4.15 1.12 2.71
C LEU A 113 5.51 1.35 2.05
N ASN A 114 6.35 0.31 2.04
CA ASN A 114 7.65 0.39 1.39
C ASN A 114 7.51 0.65 -0.11
N ALA A 115 6.57 -0.04 -0.76
CA ALA A 115 6.32 0.13 -2.19
C ALA A 115 5.89 1.57 -2.51
N VAL A 116 4.95 2.10 -1.74
CA VAL A 116 4.45 3.47 -1.94
C VAL A 116 5.55 4.49 -1.71
N GLN A 117 6.29 4.37 -0.61
CA GLN A 117 7.35 5.33 -0.30
C GLN A 117 8.47 5.28 -1.32
N ASN A 118 8.89 4.09 -1.73
CA ASN A 118 9.92 3.95 -2.76
C ASN A 118 9.44 4.48 -4.10
N CYS A 119 8.17 4.26 -4.42
CA CYS A 119 7.54 4.80 -5.63
C CYS A 119 7.66 6.32 -5.67
N LEU A 120 7.33 6.99 -4.57
CA LEU A 120 7.39 8.45 -4.49
C LEU A 120 8.83 8.97 -4.49
N LYS A 121 9.76 8.24 -3.89
CA LYS A 121 11.18 8.61 -3.86
C LYS A 121 11.84 8.54 -5.23
N LYS A 122 11.37 7.67 -6.10
CA LYS A 122 11.91 7.54 -7.47
C LYS A 122 11.66 8.77 -8.33
N GLY A 123 10.65 9.56 -7.97
CA GLY A 123 10.26 10.71 -8.76
C GLY A 123 9.33 10.33 -9.91
N LYS A 124 8.97 11.31 -10.70
CA LYS A 124 8.00 11.11 -11.78
C LYS A 124 8.54 10.22 -12.89
N ILE A 125 7.62 9.49 -13.51
CA ILE A 125 7.92 8.70 -14.70
C ILE A 125 8.44 9.62 -15.79
N ASP A 126 9.55 9.18 -16.41
CA ASP A 126 10.12 9.89 -17.52
C ASP A 126 9.28 9.62 -18.77
N LYS A 127 8.55 10.63 -19.20
CA LYS A 127 7.77 10.52 -20.44
C LYS A 127 8.62 11.04 -21.59
N LYS A 128 8.97 10.16 -22.47
CA LYS A 128 9.60 10.54 -23.72
C LYS A 128 8.54 10.86 -24.77
#